data_bd905862f1a9bdcb47b192d144cdc6a0
#
_entry.id   bd905862f1a9bdcb47b192d144cdc6a0
#
_cell.length_a   1.000
_cell.length_b   1.000
_cell.length_c   1.000
_cell.angle_alpha   90.00
_cell.angle_beta   90.00
_cell.angle_gamma   90.00
#
_symmetry.space_group_name_H-M   'P 1'
#
loop_
_entity.id
_entity.type
_entity.pdbx_description
1 polymer ?
#
loop_
_entity_poly.entity_id
_entity_poly.type
_entity_poly.pdbx_seq_one_letter_code
_entity_poly.pdbx_strand_id
1 'polypeptide(L)'
;MGDKLSCAIRQLQRQFSALDWTLHTVESKGSQEKVYHWPGDPAEDILICIHQSQGQAEPFHRHDFFYFNYTYQGQYDSLSYQYNHRITIGEKELYAGQPYAGHALFVHDNQQTIIVGVLIQKGTFFRSFLPMLSCRPKLFQFFLGPSANGHANEFIHIPIPAESPIRPLLELMILEYASPSADTQDMLRSLALAFLLQVARQYEELQPSSVPTRLTDQVVQYMGQHSDSVTLQELGRHFSYHPNYISTLLHRELGRSFSQILLELRMERAVSLL
;
A
#
# COMPACT_ATOMS: atom_id res chain seq x y z
N MET A 1 -20.69 -9.93 21.06
CA MET A 1 -19.86 -9.30 20.02
C MET A 1 -19.95 -10.04 18.68
N GLY A 2 -19.91 -11.37 18.66
CA GLY A 2 -19.94 -12.18 17.42
C GLY A 2 -21.18 -11.96 16.54
N ASP A 3 -22.36 -11.81 17.11
CA ASP A 3 -23.61 -11.66 16.36
C ASP A 3 -23.71 -10.29 15.64
N LYS A 4 -23.25 -9.21 16.26
CA LYS A 4 -23.20 -7.88 15.64
C LYS A 4 -22.18 -7.82 14.51
N LEU A 5 -20.99 -8.40 14.70
CA LEU A 5 -19.95 -8.45 13.69
C LEU A 5 -20.39 -9.26 12.47
N SER A 6 -21.01 -10.43 12.68
CA SER A 6 -21.55 -11.25 11.59
C SER A 6 -22.63 -10.53 10.79
N CYS A 7 -23.47 -9.72 11.46
CA CYS A 7 -24.45 -8.88 10.81
C CYS A 7 -23.80 -7.77 9.96
N ALA A 8 -22.81 -7.08 10.53
CA ALA A 8 -22.05 -6.04 9.84
C ALA A 8 -21.32 -6.59 8.60
N ILE A 9 -20.67 -7.74 8.73
CA ILE A 9 -20.00 -8.43 7.61
C ILE A 9 -21.00 -8.69 6.48
N ARG A 10 -22.14 -9.31 6.77
CA ARG A 10 -23.16 -9.56 5.74
C ARG A 10 -23.73 -8.29 5.13
N GLN A 11 -23.86 -7.21 5.89
CA GLN A 11 -24.29 -5.91 5.39
C GLN A 11 -23.29 -5.36 4.38
N LEU A 12 -22.00 -5.30 4.74
CA LEU A 12 -20.94 -4.77 3.87
C LEU A 12 -20.70 -5.65 2.65
N GLN A 13 -20.90 -6.98 2.74
CA GLN A 13 -20.89 -7.87 1.57
C GLN A 13 -21.96 -7.51 0.54
N ARG A 14 -23.17 -7.16 1.00
CA ARG A 14 -24.24 -6.71 0.09
C ARG A 14 -23.93 -5.34 -0.51
N GLN A 15 -23.35 -4.44 0.26
CA GLN A 15 -22.96 -3.11 -0.20
C GLN A 15 -21.83 -3.16 -1.22
N PHE A 16 -20.95 -4.16 -1.17
CA PHE A 16 -19.83 -4.32 -2.09
C PHE A 16 -20.26 -4.26 -3.56
N SER A 17 -21.37 -4.93 -3.90
CA SER A 17 -21.91 -4.94 -5.28
C SER A 17 -22.54 -3.61 -5.71
N ALA A 18 -22.83 -2.70 -4.76
CA ALA A 18 -23.38 -1.38 -5.03
C ALA A 18 -22.30 -0.30 -5.20
N LEU A 19 -21.05 -0.63 -4.90
CA LEU A 19 -19.90 0.26 -5.13
C LEU A 19 -19.61 0.39 -6.64
N ASP A 20 -19.05 1.51 -7.03
CA ASP A 20 -18.70 1.75 -8.44
C ASP A 20 -17.36 1.07 -8.82
N TRP A 21 -17.44 -0.21 -9.12
CA TRP A 21 -16.31 -1.01 -9.63
C TRP A 21 -16.18 -0.90 -11.16
N THR A 22 -16.33 0.31 -11.70
CA THR A 22 -16.13 0.53 -13.13
C THR A 22 -14.65 0.48 -13.48
N LEU A 23 -14.31 -0.41 -14.41
CA LEU A 23 -12.96 -0.61 -14.89
C LEU A 23 -12.69 0.33 -16.08
N HIS A 24 -11.89 1.34 -15.85
CA HIS A 24 -11.50 2.33 -16.84
C HIS A 24 -10.27 1.89 -17.63
N THR A 25 -10.24 2.20 -18.91
CA THR A 25 -9.06 2.00 -19.75
C THR A 25 -8.28 3.32 -19.83
N VAL A 26 -7.02 3.29 -19.39
CA VAL A 26 -6.12 4.44 -19.39
C VAL A 26 -4.94 4.16 -20.31
N GLU A 27 -4.60 5.09 -21.18
CA GLU A 27 -3.37 5.00 -21.96
C GLU A 27 -2.16 5.40 -21.09
N SER A 28 -1.23 4.48 -20.94
CA SER A 28 0.03 4.71 -20.21
C SER A 28 1.20 4.20 -21.05
N LYS A 29 2.13 5.09 -21.41
CA LYS A 29 3.37 4.76 -22.14
C LYS A 29 3.16 3.86 -23.37
N GLY A 30 2.07 4.06 -24.12
CA GLY A 30 1.76 3.29 -25.34
C GLY A 30 1.11 1.93 -25.10
N SER A 31 0.72 1.62 -23.89
CA SER A 31 -0.11 0.45 -23.53
C SER A 31 -1.46 0.89 -22.94
N GLN A 32 -2.49 0.10 -23.20
CA GLN A 32 -3.79 0.28 -22.55
C GLN A 32 -3.78 -0.48 -21.23
N GLU A 33 -3.99 0.25 -20.15
CA GLU A 33 -4.07 -0.29 -18.79
C GLU A 33 -5.47 -0.16 -18.24
N LYS A 34 -5.90 -1.15 -17.47
CA LYS A 34 -7.19 -1.14 -16.78
C LYS A 34 -7.02 -0.67 -15.36
N VAL A 35 -7.80 0.34 -14.96
CA VAL A 35 -7.69 1.00 -13.65
C VAL A 35 -9.06 1.09 -12.99
N TYR A 36 -9.16 0.66 -11.73
CA TYR A 36 -10.29 1.02 -10.85
C TYR A 36 -9.99 2.36 -10.19
N HIS A 37 -10.91 3.29 -10.34
CA HIS A 37 -10.93 4.51 -9.56
C HIS A 37 -11.62 4.30 -8.22
N TRP A 38 -11.60 5.31 -7.36
CA TRP A 38 -12.24 5.26 -6.05
C TRP A 38 -13.71 4.80 -6.17
N PRO A 39 -14.10 3.66 -5.56
CA PRO A 39 -15.42 3.07 -5.80
C PRO A 39 -16.52 3.59 -4.86
N GLY A 40 -16.15 4.35 -3.82
CA GLY A 40 -17.08 4.89 -2.81
C GLY A 40 -17.48 6.34 -3.06
N ASP A 41 -18.12 6.95 -2.08
CA ASP A 41 -18.43 8.37 -2.11
C ASP A 41 -17.13 9.19 -2.18
N PRO A 42 -17.00 10.18 -3.08
CA PRO A 42 -15.85 11.07 -3.13
C PRO A 42 -15.55 11.82 -1.83
N ALA A 43 -16.53 12.01 -0.95
CA ALA A 43 -16.36 12.62 0.35
C ALA A 43 -15.79 11.67 1.43
N GLU A 44 -15.77 10.35 1.16
CA GLU A 44 -15.20 9.37 2.06
C GLU A 44 -13.70 9.21 1.81
N ASP A 45 -12.90 9.33 2.86
CA ASP A 45 -11.45 9.12 2.80
C ASP A 45 -11.05 7.65 2.91
N ILE A 46 -11.86 6.87 3.65
CA ILE A 46 -11.63 5.46 3.95
C ILE A 46 -12.91 4.69 3.70
N LEU A 47 -12.78 3.58 3.00
CA LEU A 47 -13.86 2.65 2.71
C LEU A 47 -13.49 1.27 3.23
N ILE A 48 -14.42 0.62 3.92
CA ILE A 48 -14.29 -0.76 4.35
C ILE A 48 -15.18 -1.61 3.47
N CYS A 49 -14.58 -2.47 2.67
CA CYS A 49 -15.33 -3.38 1.81
C CYS A 49 -15.11 -4.83 2.22
N ILE A 50 -16.11 -5.66 1.98
CA ILE A 50 -16.02 -7.09 2.21
C ILE A 50 -16.37 -7.81 0.93
N HIS A 51 -15.35 -8.35 0.30
CA HIS A 51 -15.48 -9.16 -0.89
C HIS A 51 -15.65 -10.62 -0.48
N GLN A 52 -16.72 -11.24 -0.94
CA GLN A 52 -16.94 -12.68 -0.86
C GLN A 52 -16.95 -13.24 -2.26
N SER A 53 -16.07 -14.19 -2.53
CA SER A 53 -15.96 -14.80 -3.84
C SER A 53 -15.88 -16.32 -3.75
N GLN A 54 -16.39 -16.96 -4.80
CA GLN A 54 -16.26 -18.39 -5.03
C GLN A 54 -16.08 -18.60 -6.53
N GLY A 55 -14.93 -19.16 -6.92
CA GLY A 55 -14.67 -19.50 -8.31
C GLY A 55 -14.60 -18.29 -9.26
N GLN A 56 -14.11 -17.14 -8.79
CA GLN A 56 -14.03 -15.92 -9.59
C GLN A 56 -12.57 -15.54 -9.88
N ALA A 57 -12.36 -15.02 -11.09
CA ALA A 57 -11.11 -14.41 -11.50
C ALA A 57 -11.35 -12.94 -11.83
N GLU A 58 -10.62 -12.06 -11.19
CA GLU A 58 -10.57 -10.66 -11.61
C GLU A 58 -9.45 -10.47 -12.65
N PRO A 59 -9.72 -9.75 -13.75
CA PRO A 59 -8.72 -9.49 -14.76
C PRO A 59 -7.57 -8.66 -14.17
N PHE A 60 -6.42 -8.67 -14.83
CA PHE A 60 -5.31 -7.82 -14.43
C PHE A 60 -5.72 -6.34 -14.47
N HIS A 61 -5.56 -5.65 -13.36
CA HIS A 61 -5.99 -4.26 -13.17
C HIS A 61 -5.08 -3.53 -12.19
N ARG A 62 -5.30 -2.22 -12.08
CA ARG A 62 -4.63 -1.32 -11.14
C ARG A 62 -5.70 -0.57 -10.34
N HIS A 63 -5.29 0.03 -9.21
CA HIS A 63 -6.11 0.94 -8.43
C HIS A 63 -5.43 2.32 -8.36
N ASP A 64 -6.19 3.40 -8.32
CA ASP A 64 -5.66 4.75 -8.06
C ASP A 64 -5.71 5.16 -6.58
N PHE A 65 -6.00 4.19 -5.71
CA PHE A 65 -6.07 4.30 -4.25
C PHE A 65 -5.21 3.24 -3.57
N PHE A 66 -4.94 3.41 -2.28
CA PHE A 66 -4.27 2.39 -1.46
C PHE A 66 -5.27 1.33 -1.02
N TYR A 67 -4.84 0.09 -1.00
CA TYR A 67 -5.66 -1.02 -0.55
C TYR A 67 -4.85 -1.98 0.33
N PHE A 68 -5.52 -2.49 1.37
CA PHE A 68 -5.01 -3.46 2.32
C PHE A 68 -6.05 -4.57 2.45
N ASN A 69 -5.79 -5.71 1.84
CA ASN A 69 -6.68 -6.84 1.78
C ASN A 69 -6.27 -7.87 2.84
N TYR A 70 -7.11 -8.08 3.84
CA TYR A 70 -6.95 -9.11 4.86
C TYR A 70 -7.84 -10.30 4.55
N THR A 71 -7.25 -11.49 4.45
CA THR A 71 -8.01 -12.74 4.22
C THR A 71 -8.64 -13.18 5.54
N TYR A 72 -9.92 -12.90 5.68
CA TYR A 72 -10.70 -13.22 6.88
C TYR A 72 -11.06 -14.69 6.96
N GLN A 73 -11.30 -15.33 5.81
CA GLN A 73 -11.60 -16.74 5.64
C GLN A 73 -11.15 -17.22 4.26
N GLY A 74 -10.67 -18.47 4.18
CA GLY A 74 -10.28 -19.10 2.93
C GLY A 74 -8.91 -18.65 2.42
N GLN A 75 -8.73 -18.70 1.11
CA GLN A 75 -7.49 -18.28 0.44
C GLN A 75 -7.76 -17.88 -1.00
N TYR A 76 -6.86 -17.10 -1.59
CA TYR A 76 -6.88 -16.72 -2.99
C TYR A 76 -5.47 -16.59 -3.54
N ASP A 77 -5.32 -16.62 -4.87
CA ASP A 77 -4.06 -16.34 -5.52
C ASP A 77 -4.06 -14.90 -6.06
N SER A 78 -2.96 -14.20 -5.86
CA SER A 78 -2.68 -12.94 -6.50
C SER A 78 -1.57 -13.11 -7.51
N LEU A 79 -1.77 -12.56 -8.71
CA LEU A 79 -0.76 -12.48 -9.75
C LEU A 79 -0.34 -11.02 -9.89
N SER A 80 0.94 -10.77 -9.72
CA SER A 80 1.54 -9.45 -9.93
C SER A 80 2.47 -9.49 -11.14
N TYR A 81 2.80 -8.32 -11.68
CA TYR A 81 3.74 -8.16 -12.78
C TYR A 81 3.51 -9.09 -13.96
N GLN A 82 2.57 -8.74 -14.83
CA GLN A 82 2.29 -9.45 -16.08
C GLN A 82 2.10 -10.96 -15.91
N TYR A 83 1.50 -11.38 -14.80
CA TYR A 83 1.24 -12.79 -14.45
C TYR A 83 2.50 -13.63 -14.16
N ASN A 84 3.67 -13.02 -14.04
CA ASN A 84 4.92 -13.76 -13.81
C ASN A 84 5.16 -14.14 -12.35
N HIS A 85 4.45 -13.50 -11.44
CA HIS A 85 4.61 -13.77 -10.00
C HIS A 85 3.26 -14.10 -9.37
N ARG A 86 3.04 -15.38 -9.13
CA ARG A 86 1.84 -15.90 -8.45
C ARG A 86 2.17 -16.21 -7.00
N ILE A 87 1.38 -15.68 -6.10
CA ILE A 87 1.42 -16.00 -4.67
C ILE A 87 0.04 -16.40 -4.19
N THR A 88 -0.01 -17.35 -3.25
CA THR A 88 -1.24 -17.71 -2.54
C THR A 88 -1.29 -16.94 -1.24
N ILE A 89 -2.40 -16.24 -1.00
CA ILE A 89 -2.68 -15.50 0.23
C ILE A 89 -3.69 -16.29 1.03
N GLY A 90 -3.25 -16.80 2.17
CA GLY A 90 -4.03 -17.67 3.05
C GLY A 90 -4.85 -16.89 4.08
N GLU A 91 -5.65 -17.65 4.86
CA GLU A 91 -6.39 -17.09 6.00
C GLU A 91 -5.45 -16.43 7.01
N LYS A 92 -5.82 -15.28 7.54
CA LYS A 92 -5.02 -14.44 8.45
C LYS A 92 -3.77 -13.84 7.80
N GLU A 93 -3.76 -13.69 6.50
CA GLU A 93 -2.69 -13.01 5.80
C GLU A 93 -3.19 -11.69 5.22
N LEU A 94 -2.28 -10.72 5.17
CA LEU A 94 -2.51 -9.38 4.62
C LEU A 94 -1.76 -9.25 3.31
N TYR A 95 -2.46 -8.75 2.30
CA TYR A 95 -1.88 -8.33 1.03
C TYR A 95 -2.16 -6.85 0.80
N ALA A 96 -1.14 -6.08 0.49
CA ALA A 96 -1.29 -4.66 0.16
C ALA A 96 -0.44 -4.27 -1.02
N GLY A 97 -0.97 -3.43 -1.88
CA GLY A 97 -0.27 -2.87 -3.03
C GLY A 97 -0.21 -1.35 -2.99
N GLN A 98 0.77 -0.81 -3.70
CA GLN A 98 0.83 0.62 -3.96
C GLN A 98 -0.25 1.01 -4.99
N PRO A 99 -0.69 2.28 -5.01
CA PRO A 99 -1.48 2.79 -6.13
C PRO A 99 -0.78 2.52 -7.45
N TYR A 100 -1.55 2.09 -8.44
CA TYR A 100 -1.09 1.67 -9.76
C TYR A 100 -0.20 0.43 -9.80
N ALA A 101 0.03 -0.29 -8.70
CA ALA A 101 0.59 -1.63 -8.76
C ALA A 101 -0.42 -2.57 -9.42
N GLY A 102 0.00 -3.25 -10.50
CA GLY A 102 -0.88 -4.12 -11.25
C GLY A 102 -0.96 -5.51 -10.63
N HIS A 103 -2.16 -6.05 -10.51
CA HIS A 103 -2.40 -7.41 -10.07
C HIS A 103 -3.68 -8.00 -10.67
N ALA A 104 -3.81 -9.30 -10.53
CA ALA A 104 -5.05 -10.05 -10.80
C ALA A 104 -5.32 -10.97 -9.62
N LEU A 105 -6.58 -11.28 -9.37
CA LEU A 105 -7.01 -12.09 -8.23
C LEU A 105 -7.75 -13.33 -8.75
N PHE A 106 -7.46 -14.49 -8.15
CA PHE A 106 -8.11 -15.76 -8.47
C PHE A 106 -8.59 -16.46 -7.20
N VAL A 107 -9.87 -16.75 -7.12
CA VAL A 107 -10.47 -17.60 -6.09
C VAL A 107 -10.85 -18.95 -6.72
N HIS A 108 -10.38 -20.04 -6.14
CA HIS A 108 -10.65 -21.38 -6.64
C HIS A 108 -12.11 -21.81 -6.40
N ASP A 109 -12.66 -22.59 -7.34
CA ASP A 109 -14.09 -22.98 -7.37
C ASP A 109 -14.62 -23.66 -6.11
N ASN A 110 -13.75 -24.35 -5.36
CA ASN A 110 -14.14 -25.14 -4.20
C ASN A 110 -13.94 -24.42 -2.86
N GLN A 111 -13.63 -23.12 -2.88
CA GLN A 111 -13.32 -22.35 -1.68
C GLN A 111 -14.18 -21.10 -1.59
N GLN A 112 -14.83 -20.93 -0.45
CA GLN A 112 -15.46 -19.67 -0.09
C GLN A 112 -14.41 -18.79 0.56
N THR A 113 -14.09 -17.67 -0.09
CA THR A 113 -13.10 -16.73 0.41
C THR A 113 -13.77 -15.41 0.80
N ILE A 114 -13.44 -14.92 2.00
CA ILE A 114 -13.88 -13.62 2.51
C ILE A 114 -12.64 -12.75 2.68
N ILE A 115 -12.59 -11.66 1.94
CA ILE A 115 -11.52 -10.66 1.99
C ILE A 115 -12.10 -9.37 2.58
N VAL A 116 -11.46 -8.86 3.62
CA VAL A 116 -11.75 -7.53 4.19
C VAL A 116 -10.77 -6.54 3.58
N GLY A 117 -11.28 -5.61 2.80
CA GLY A 117 -10.48 -4.54 2.18
C GLY A 117 -10.60 -3.24 2.98
N VAL A 118 -9.46 -2.67 3.34
CA VAL A 118 -9.34 -1.28 3.81
C VAL A 118 -8.81 -0.47 2.64
N LEU A 119 -9.66 0.37 2.06
CA LEU A 119 -9.30 1.24 0.95
C LEU A 119 -9.11 2.65 1.48
N ILE A 120 -8.06 3.33 1.02
CA ILE A 120 -7.73 4.68 1.46
C ILE A 120 -7.46 5.54 0.23
N GLN A 121 -8.15 6.67 0.14
CA GLN A 121 -7.91 7.63 -0.93
C GLN A 121 -6.44 8.07 -0.95
N LYS A 122 -5.86 8.17 -2.14
CA LYS A 122 -4.45 8.54 -2.35
C LYS A 122 -4.09 9.85 -1.65
N GLY A 123 -4.91 10.89 -1.80
CA GLY A 123 -4.69 12.19 -1.17
C GLY A 123 -4.65 12.10 0.37
N THR A 124 -5.58 11.37 0.96
CA THR A 124 -5.66 11.17 2.40
C THR A 124 -4.49 10.35 2.93
N PHE A 125 -4.08 9.30 2.22
CA PHE A 125 -2.93 8.51 2.62
C PHE A 125 -1.67 9.38 2.73
N PHE A 126 -1.35 10.14 1.70
CA PHE A 126 -0.15 10.99 1.68
C PHE A 126 -0.19 12.12 2.70
N ARG A 127 -1.36 12.75 2.90
CA ARG A 127 -1.48 13.86 3.85
C ARG A 127 -1.51 13.42 5.31
N SER A 128 -2.25 12.34 5.60
CA SER A 128 -2.62 12.00 6.99
C SER A 128 -1.84 10.82 7.55
N PHE A 129 -1.50 9.82 6.72
CA PHE A 129 -0.91 8.58 7.21
C PHE A 129 0.59 8.48 6.94
N LEU A 130 1.04 8.84 5.75
CA LEU A 130 2.44 8.68 5.39
C LEU A 130 3.41 9.43 6.32
N PRO A 131 3.14 10.69 6.75
CA PRO A 131 4.00 11.37 7.72
C PRO A 131 4.13 10.62 9.04
N MET A 132 3.06 9.97 9.50
CA MET A 132 3.05 9.19 10.75
C MET A 132 3.82 7.87 10.62
N LEU A 133 3.97 7.35 9.40
CA LEU A 133 4.76 6.15 9.10
C LEU A 133 6.26 6.44 8.92
N SER A 134 6.69 7.69 8.98
CA SER A 134 8.10 8.08 8.82
C SER A 134 9.04 7.45 9.85
N CYS A 135 8.52 7.09 11.05
CA CYS A 135 9.24 6.32 12.05
C CYS A 135 9.41 4.82 11.71
N ARG A 136 8.86 4.36 10.59
CA ARG A 136 8.89 2.99 10.08
C ARG A 136 9.51 2.95 8.68
N PRO A 137 10.83 3.02 8.57
CA PRO A 137 11.52 3.33 7.31
C PRO A 137 11.24 2.32 6.19
N LYS A 138 11.10 1.03 6.50
CA LYS A 138 10.87 0.01 5.45
C LYS A 138 9.50 0.15 4.80
N LEU A 139 8.44 0.31 5.61
CA LEU A 139 7.09 0.51 5.07
C LEU A 139 6.95 1.89 4.42
N PHE A 140 7.55 2.91 5.02
CA PHE A 140 7.59 4.25 4.46
C PHE A 140 8.23 4.26 3.06
N GLN A 141 9.40 3.60 2.90
CA GLN A 141 10.07 3.45 1.61
C GLN A 141 9.24 2.64 0.61
N PHE A 142 8.56 1.59 1.07
CA PHE A 142 7.65 0.84 0.20
C PHE A 142 6.58 1.74 -0.42
N PHE A 143 5.95 2.61 0.35
CA PHE A 143 4.89 3.49 -0.16
C PHE A 143 5.42 4.72 -0.92
N LEU A 144 6.65 5.16 -0.65
CA LEU A 144 7.33 6.21 -1.41
C LEU A 144 8.10 5.69 -2.61
N GLY A 145 8.41 4.41 -2.64
CA GLY A 145 9.16 3.79 -3.73
C GLY A 145 8.46 4.11 -5.05
N PRO A 146 9.20 4.63 -6.05
CA PRO A 146 8.56 5.18 -7.22
C PRO A 146 7.86 4.10 -8.02
N SER A 147 6.56 4.22 -8.15
CA SER A 147 5.86 3.81 -9.36
C SER A 147 6.45 4.51 -10.62
N ALA A 148 7.50 5.32 -10.46
CA ALA A 148 8.16 6.13 -11.47
C ALA A 148 8.71 5.36 -12.67
N ASN A 149 8.92 4.05 -12.55
CA ASN A 149 9.41 3.23 -13.67
C ASN A 149 8.33 2.45 -14.41
N GLY A 150 7.05 2.68 -14.12
CA GLY A 150 5.96 1.96 -14.79
C GLY A 150 5.89 0.46 -14.45
N HIS A 151 6.63 0.04 -13.44
CA HIS A 151 6.76 -1.34 -12.97
C HIS A 151 6.68 -1.41 -11.44
N ALA A 152 5.80 -0.62 -10.82
CA ALA A 152 5.49 -0.80 -9.41
C ALA A 152 4.79 -2.16 -9.25
N ASN A 153 5.59 -3.18 -9.09
CA ASN A 153 5.13 -4.56 -8.87
C ASN A 153 5.29 -4.93 -7.41
N GLU A 154 5.48 -3.93 -6.60
CA GLU A 154 5.75 -4.16 -5.20
C GLU A 154 4.44 -4.27 -4.47
N PHE A 155 4.27 -5.40 -3.86
CA PHE A 155 3.21 -5.69 -2.91
C PHE A 155 3.82 -6.12 -1.58
N ILE A 156 3.05 -5.96 -0.54
CA ILE A 156 3.33 -6.51 0.78
C ILE A 156 2.46 -7.74 0.97
N HIS A 157 3.07 -8.85 1.36
CA HIS A 157 2.38 -10.06 1.81
C HIS A 157 2.90 -10.43 3.19
N ILE A 158 2.02 -10.45 4.18
CA ILE A 158 2.38 -10.61 5.61
C ILE A 158 1.44 -11.60 6.27
N PRO A 159 1.96 -12.68 6.87
CA PRO A 159 1.19 -13.49 7.81
C PRO A 159 0.92 -12.68 9.09
N ILE A 160 -0.32 -12.74 9.57
CA ILE A 160 -0.74 -11.99 10.77
C ILE A 160 -0.87 -12.98 11.93
N PRO A 161 -0.03 -12.89 12.97
CA PRO A 161 -0.13 -13.74 14.16
C PRO A 161 -1.49 -13.65 14.82
N ALA A 162 -1.92 -14.74 15.46
CA ALA A 162 -3.24 -14.81 16.10
C ALA A 162 -3.42 -13.77 17.22
N GLU A 163 -2.35 -13.42 17.91
CA GLU A 163 -2.29 -12.43 18.99
C GLU A 163 -2.17 -10.99 18.48
N SER A 164 -2.02 -10.80 17.17
CA SER A 164 -1.88 -9.46 16.57
C SER A 164 -3.15 -8.64 16.75
N PRO A 165 -3.05 -7.35 17.12
CA PRO A 165 -4.20 -6.46 17.21
C PRO A 165 -4.78 -6.05 15.85
N ILE A 166 -4.19 -6.46 14.72
CA ILE A 166 -4.66 -6.14 13.37
C ILE A 166 -6.09 -6.62 13.15
N ARG A 167 -6.40 -7.87 13.50
CA ARG A 167 -7.76 -8.41 13.34
C ARG A 167 -8.78 -7.68 14.22
N PRO A 168 -8.58 -7.46 15.52
CA PRO A 168 -9.47 -6.65 16.34
C PRO A 168 -9.69 -5.22 15.80
N LEU A 169 -8.65 -4.56 15.27
CA LEU A 169 -8.77 -3.25 14.65
C LEU A 169 -9.66 -3.29 13.41
N LEU A 170 -9.49 -4.29 12.54
CA LEU A 170 -10.36 -4.49 11.37
C LEU A 170 -11.81 -4.76 11.79
N GLU A 171 -12.05 -5.56 12.83
CA GLU A 171 -13.40 -5.83 13.34
C GLU A 171 -14.07 -4.54 13.86
N LEU A 172 -13.32 -3.65 14.52
CA LEU A 172 -13.82 -2.34 14.92
C LEU A 172 -14.14 -1.45 13.71
N MET A 173 -13.27 -1.42 12.69
CA MET A 173 -13.51 -0.66 11.46
C MET A 173 -14.75 -1.18 10.70
N ILE A 174 -14.97 -2.49 10.67
CA ILE A 174 -16.16 -3.12 10.08
C ILE A 174 -17.42 -2.65 10.82
N LEU A 175 -17.41 -2.68 12.15
CA LEU A 175 -18.57 -2.28 12.96
C LEU A 175 -18.88 -0.80 12.80
N GLU A 176 -17.87 0.05 12.80
CA GLU A 176 -18.00 1.50 12.62
C GLU A 176 -18.57 1.82 11.24
N TYR A 177 -18.00 1.23 10.19
CA TYR A 177 -18.43 1.50 8.81
C TYR A 177 -19.82 0.94 8.49
N ALA A 178 -20.22 -0.18 9.11
CA ALA A 178 -21.55 -0.75 8.94
C ALA A 178 -22.68 0.04 9.64
N SER A 179 -22.36 0.89 10.62
CA SER A 179 -23.34 1.71 11.35
C SER A 179 -22.85 3.16 11.44
N PRO A 180 -22.84 3.88 10.29
CA PRO A 180 -22.17 5.17 10.21
C PRO A 180 -22.88 6.26 11.03
N SER A 181 -22.08 7.15 11.59
CA SER A 181 -22.47 8.40 12.26
C SER A 181 -21.77 9.60 11.60
N ALA A 182 -22.02 10.79 12.09
CA ALA A 182 -21.44 12.01 11.52
C ALA A 182 -19.89 12.07 11.59
N ASP A 183 -19.31 11.38 12.58
CA ASP A 183 -17.87 11.32 12.85
C ASP A 183 -17.20 10.01 12.41
N THR A 184 -17.90 9.15 11.68
CA THR A 184 -17.40 7.83 11.23
C THR A 184 -16.07 7.95 10.48
N GLN A 185 -15.91 8.93 9.59
CA GLN A 185 -14.64 9.07 8.86
C GLN A 185 -13.47 9.49 9.78
N ASP A 186 -13.72 10.26 10.84
CA ASP A 186 -12.72 10.61 11.84
C ASP A 186 -12.33 9.40 12.69
N MET A 187 -13.31 8.59 13.10
CA MET A 187 -13.08 7.32 13.78
C MET A 187 -12.28 6.36 12.90
N LEU A 188 -12.66 6.21 11.65
CA LEU A 188 -11.95 5.35 10.70
C LEU A 188 -10.51 5.82 10.46
N ARG A 189 -10.24 7.13 10.36
CA ARG A 189 -8.87 7.65 10.25
C ARG A 189 -8.02 7.26 11.46
N SER A 190 -8.60 7.33 12.67
CA SER A 190 -7.90 6.96 13.90
C SER A 190 -7.60 5.45 13.96
N LEU A 191 -8.58 4.62 13.62
CA LEU A 191 -8.44 3.16 13.57
C LEU A 191 -7.48 2.74 12.45
N ALA A 192 -7.56 3.37 11.28
CA ALA A 192 -6.67 3.10 10.16
C ALA A 192 -5.22 3.46 10.47
N LEU A 193 -4.97 4.56 11.19
CA LEU A 193 -3.62 4.89 11.65
C LEU A 193 -3.07 3.79 12.58
N ALA A 194 -3.87 3.35 13.56
CA ALA A 194 -3.46 2.27 14.46
C ALA A 194 -3.20 0.96 13.68
N PHE A 195 -4.07 0.63 12.73
CA PHE A 195 -3.93 -0.52 11.84
C PHE A 195 -2.63 -0.44 11.02
N LEU A 196 -2.36 0.69 10.34
CA LEU A 196 -1.16 0.90 9.53
C LEU A 196 0.13 0.82 10.36
N LEU A 197 0.13 1.34 11.59
CA LEU A 197 1.27 1.22 12.49
C LEU A 197 1.53 -0.23 12.92
N GLN A 198 0.48 -1.05 13.09
CA GLN A 198 0.63 -2.47 13.37
C GLN A 198 1.12 -3.24 12.14
N VAL A 199 0.59 -2.93 10.96
CA VAL A 199 1.09 -3.49 9.68
C VAL A 199 2.58 -3.15 9.50
N ALA A 200 2.98 -1.90 9.78
CA ALA A 200 4.36 -1.48 9.68
C ALA A 200 5.28 -2.23 10.66
N ARG A 201 4.83 -2.43 11.90
CA ARG A 201 5.57 -3.21 12.91
C ARG A 201 5.77 -4.65 12.42
N GLN A 202 4.70 -5.30 11.99
CA GLN A 202 4.76 -6.68 11.50
C GLN A 202 5.64 -6.83 10.26
N TYR A 203 5.55 -5.88 9.34
CA TYR A 203 6.40 -5.86 8.14
C TYR A 203 7.88 -5.71 8.47
N GLU A 204 8.23 -4.87 9.43
CA GLU A 204 9.61 -4.69 9.86
C GLU A 204 10.18 -5.92 10.56
N GLU A 205 9.37 -6.63 11.36
CA GLU A 205 9.77 -7.86 12.05
C GLU A 205 10.05 -9.02 11.08
N LEU A 206 9.26 -9.12 10.00
CA LEU A 206 9.42 -10.15 8.98
C LEU A 206 10.60 -9.89 8.03
N GLN A 207 11.03 -8.67 7.90
CA GLN A 207 12.19 -8.30 7.11
C GLN A 207 13.45 -8.45 7.98
N PRO A 208 14.25 -9.52 7.82
CA PRO A 208 15.45 -9.67 8.62
C PRO A 208 16.35 -8.44 8.50
N SER A 209 16.90 -8.00 9.61
CA SER A 209 17.81 -6.83 9.70
C SER A 209 19.12 -6.96 8.89
N SER A 210 19.23 -7.97 8.07
CA SER A 210 20.42 -8.40 7.35
C SER A 210 20.32 -8.35 5.82
N VAL A 211 19.46 -7.54 5.25
CA VAL A 211 19.80 -7.01 3.92
C VAL A 211 20.71 -5.82 4.22
N PRO A 212 22.01 -5.87 3.88
CA PRO A 212 22.81 -4.67 3.92
C PRO A 212 22.09 -3.67 3.04
N THR A 213 21.54 -2.63 3.68
CA THR A 213 20.89 -1.52 2.96
C THR A 213 21.94 -1.09 1.96
N ARG A 214 21.66 -1.25 0.66
CA ARG A 214 22.66 -0.90 -0.35
C ARG A 214 23.09 0.52 -0.08
N LEU A 215 24.36 0.82 -0.26
CA LEU A 215 24.85 2.19 -0.05
C LEU A 215 23.95 3.20 -0.78
N THR A 216 23.43 2.83 -1.93
CA THR A 216 22.48 3.60 -2.73
C THR A 216 21.21 3.93 -1.95
N ASP A 217 20.63 2.97 -1.23
CA ASP A 217 19.39 3.16 -0.46
C ASP A 217 19.66 4.09 0.74
N GLN A 218 20.80 3.93 1.41
CA GLN A 218 21.23 4.80 2.50
C GLN A 218 21.45 6.24 2.01
N VAL A 219 22.05 6.40 0.84
CA VAL A 219 22.29 7.71 0.21
C VAL A 219 20.96 8.38 -0.12
N VAL A 220 20.01 7.67 -0.75
CA VAL A 220 18.69 8.22 -1.10
C VAL A 220 17.91 8.58 0.17
N GLN A 221 17.94 7.74 1.19
CA GLN A 221 17.31 8.03 2.48
C GLN A 221 17.88 9.30 3.12
N TYR A 222 19.21 9.45 3.15
CA TYR A 222 19.85 10.65 3.67
C TYR A 222 19.48 11.89 2.86
N MET A 223 19.43 11.78 1.52
CA MET A 223 18.97 12.85 0.63
C MET A 223 17.54 13.27 0.95
N GLY A 224 16.62 12.33 1.21
CA GLY A 224 15.25 12.61 1.60
C GLY A 224 15.13 13.40 2.90
N GLN A 225 15.92 13.00 3.91
CA GLN A 225 15.95 13.66 5.22
C GLN A 225 16.56 15.06 5.18
N HIS A 226 17.46 15.33 4.24
CA HIS A 226 18.22 16.58 4.11
C HIS A 226 17.98 17.27 2.76
N SER A 227 16.82 17.05 2.15
CA SER A 227 16.51 17.50 0.78
C SER A 227 16.64 19.01 0.56
N ASP A 228 16.58 19.82 1.62
CA ASP A 228 16.69 21.27 1.54
C ASP A 228 18.11 21.74 1.18
N SER A 229 19.14 21.09 1.71
CA SER A 229 20.51 21.58 1.66
C SER A 229 21.57 20.56 1.19
N VAL A 230 21.20 19.29 1.04
CA VAL A 230 22.15 18.22 0.74
C VAL A 230 22.89 18.44 -0.59
N THR A 231 24.20 18.19 -0.55
CA THR A 231 25.09 18.25 -1.70
C THR A 231 25.85 16.93 -1.88
N LEU A 232 26.36 16.68 -3.10
CA LEU A 232 27.22 15.50 -3.34
C LEU A 232 28.47 15.48 -2.47
N GLN A 233 29.03 16.64 -2.12
CA GLN A 233 30.18 16.76 -1.23
C GLN A 233 29.81 16.35 0.20
N GLU A 234 28.63 16.74 0.66
CA GLU A 234 28.11 16.35 1.96
C GLU A 234 27.87 14.85 2.05
N LEU A 235 27.23 14.27 1.02
CA LEU A 235 27.09 12.81 0.91
C LEU A 235 28.44 12.10 0.94
N GLY A 236 29.43 12.62 0.18
CA GLY A 236 30.78 12.09 0.18
C GLY A 236 31.42 12.08 1.56
N ARG A 237 31.28 13.16 2.32
CA ARG A 237 31.75 13.25 3.71
C ARG A 237 31.00 12.31 4.66
N HIS A 238 29.69 12.32 4.57
CA HIS A 238 28.84 11.51 5.47
C HIS A 238 29.06 10.01 5.31
N PHE A 239 29.15 9.53 4.08
CA PHE A 239 29.33 8.11 3.76
C PHE A 239 30.82 7.69 3.61
N SER A 240 31.76 8.61 3.75
CA SER A 240 33.21 8.37 3.57
C SER A 240 33.57 7.88 2.17
N TYR A 241 32.88 8.39 1.14
CA TYR A 241 33.16 8.12 -0.26
C TYR A 241 33.46 9.41 -1.03
N HIS A 242 34.18 9.26 -2.16
CA HIS A 242 34.36 10.40 -3.05
C HIS A 242 33.02 10.80 -3.71
N PRO A 243 32.70 12.12 -3.83
CA PRO A 243 31.43 12.57 -4.42
C PRO A 243 31.13 11.99 -5.81
N ASN A 244 32.15 11.87 -6.66
CA ASN A 244 32.01 11.26 -7.99
C ASN A 244 31.61 9.79 -7.92
N TYR A 245 32.09 9.04 -6.92
CA TYR A 245 31.69 7.66 -6.73
C TYR A 245 30.21 7.55 -6.39
N ILE A 246 29.71 8.40 -5.48
CA ILE A 246 28.28 8.43 -5.13
C ILE A 246 27.43 8.81 -6.36
N SER A 247 27.86 9.82 -7.13
CA SER A 247 27.16 10.21 -8.37
C SER A 247 27.10 9.06 -9.38
N THR A 248 28.22 8.36 -9.58
CA THR A 248 28.29 7.21 -10.48
C THR A 248 27.46 6.03 -9.98
N LEU A 249 27.47 5.79 -8.67
CA LEU A 249 26.68 4.75 -8.01
C LEU A 249 25.19 4.98 -8.23
N LEU A 250 24.68 6.19 -7.95
CA LEU A 250 23.29 6.56 -8.17
C LEU A 250 22.88 6.39 -9.64
N HIS A 251 23.72 6.84 -10.55
CA HIS A 251 23.42 6.69 -11.99
C HIS A 251 23.40 5.22 -12.45
N ARG A 252 24.36 4.43 -11.97
CA ARG A 252 24.47 3.01 -12.34
C ARG A 252 23.33 2.17 -11.78
N GLU A 253 22.95 2.39 -10.51
CA GLU A 253 21.98 1.53 -9.82
C GLU A 253 20.53 2.01 -9.97
N LEU A 254 20.31 3.33 -10.09
CA LEU A 254 18.97 3.92 -10.18
C LEU A 254 18.67 4.52 -11.57
N GLY A 255 19.64 4.58 -12.47
CA GLY A 255 19.48 5.19 -13.78
C GLY A 255 19.25 6.71 -13.76
N ARG A 256 19.47 7.38 -12.60
CA ARG A 256 19.16 8.78 -12.36
C ARG A 256 20.35 9.52 -11.75
N SER A 257 20.48 10.80 -12.10
CA SER A 257 21.50 11.66 -11.50
C SER A 257 21.09 12.13 -10.10
N PHE A 258 22.08 12.51 -9.29
CA PHE A 258 21.84 13.15 -7.98
C PHE A 258 20.82 14.29 -8.05
N SER A 259 20.93 15.18 -9.05
CA SER A 259 20.03 16.31 -9.20
C SER A 259 18.60 15.91 -9.54
N GLN A 260 18.41 14.87 -10.34
CA GLN A 260 17.08 14.31 -10.65
C GLN A 260 16.42 13.74 -9.40
N ILE A 261 17.16 12.91 -8.64
CA ILE A 261 16.65 12.32 -7.39
C ILE A 261 16.31 13.42 -6.39
N LEU A 262 17.20 14.41 -6.22
CA LEU A 262 16.97 15.51 -5.29
C LEU A 262 15.74 16.36 -5.68
N LEU A 263 15.56 16.62 -6.97
CA LEU A 263 14.37 17.32 -7.47
C LEU A 263 13.09 16.56 -7.17
N GLU A 264 13.07 15.26 -7.42
CA GLU A 264 11.93 14.39 -7.11
C GLU A 264 11.59 14.43 -5.61
N LEU A 265 12.59 14.24 -4.73
CA LEU A 265 12.40 14.30 -3.27
C LEU A 265 11.88 15.67 -2.79
N ARG A 266 12.35 16.75 -3.39
CA ARG A 266 11.85 18.12 -3.09
C ARG A 266 10.41 18.33 -3.57
N MET A 267 10.07 17.81 -4.74
CA MET A 267 8.70 17.87 -5.26
C MET A 267 7.74 17.04 -4.39
N GLU A 268 8.13 15.84 -3.98
CA GLU A 268 7.37 14.99 -3.06
C GLU A 268 7.13 15.71 -1.72
N ARG A 269 8.18 16.33 -1.17
CA ARG A 269 8.06 17.11 0.06
C ARG A 269 7.17 18.35 -0.12
N ALA A 270 7.27 19.06 -1.23
CA ALA A 270 6.40 20.21 -1.52
C ALA A 270 4.93 19.81 -1.62
N VAL A 271 4.64 18.67 -2.26
CA VAL A 271 3.28 18.13 -2.34
C VAL A 271 2.76 17.70 -0.95
N SER A 272 3.64 17.23 -0.07
CA SER A 272 3.26 16.85 1.30
C SER A 272 2.98 18.04 2.23
N LEU A 273 3.37 19.25 1.84
CA LEU A 273 3.18 20.49 2.60
C LEU A 273 1.99 21.32 2.10
N LEU A 274 1.40 20.94 0.96
CA LEU A 274 0.19 21.55 0.39
C LEU A 274 -1.07 20.78 0.78
#